data_4ddf1f66527f72210de97b335de6bbe0
#
_entry.id   4ddf1f66527f72210de97b335de6bbe0
#
_cell.length_a   1.000
_cell.length_b   1.000
_cell.length_c   1.000
_cell.angle_alpha   90.00
_cell.angle_beta   90.00
_cell.angle_gamma   90.00
#
_symmetry.space_group_name_H-M   'P 1'
#
loop_
_entity.id
_entity.type
_entity.pdbx_description
1 polymer ?
#
loop_
_entity_poly.entity_id
_entity_poly.type
_entity_poly.pdbx_seq_one_letter_code
_entity_poly.pdbx_strand_id
1 'polypeptide(L)'
;MRGTRLKLLVSTHTNWGTWKKKHPHTRVLSDQTGIQRSYDRNPYQGYESSSRLIFDVNLKDSKYHPKEKFIGIELGGKTKAYTFSELSKTRSTVKNVFNKVPIQIHFDQKTQMAIIRNSKNDELPSLVGFWFA
;
A
#
# COMPACT_ATOMS: atom_id res chain seq x y z
N MET A 1 16.25 21.55 1.91
CA MET A 1 14.91 21.03 2.29
C MET A 1 14.92 20.22 3.59
N ARG A 2 15.82 20.48 4.55
CA ARG A 2 15.79 19.80 5.85
C ARG A 2 14.56 20.24 6.65
N GLY A 3 13.82 19.26 7.23
CA GLY A 3 12.65 19.53 8.07
C GLY A 3 11.31 19.71 7.36
N THR A 4 11.28 19.69 6.01
CA THR A 4 10.02 19.76 5.27
C THR A 4 9.27 18.43 5.39
N ARG A 5 8.03 18.46 5.87
CA ARG A 5 7.13 17.31 5.88
C ARG A 5 6.25 17.34 4.64
N LEU A 6 6.25 16.27 3.87
CA LEU A 6 5.36 16.12 2.73
C LEU A 6 3.97 15.69 3.22
N LYS A 7 2.93 16.21 2.57
CA LYS A 7 1.56 15.76 2.80
C LYS A 7 1.39 14.39 2.16
N LEU A 8 0.96 13.40 2.95
CA LEU A 8 0.60 12.09 2.44
C LEU A 8 -0.71 12.17 1.66
N LEU A 9 -0.74 11.58 0.47
CA LEU A 9 -1.95 11.43 -0.34
C LEU A 9 -2.47 10.00 -0.18
N VAL A 10 -3.78 9.87 -0.21
CA VAL A 10 -4.42 8.54 -0.28
C VAL A 10 -3.93 7.83 -1.54
N SER A 11 -3.47 6.60 -1.38
CA SER A 11 -2.92 5.82 -2.48
C SER A 11 -3.44 4.37 -2.45
N THR A 12 -3.65 3.80 -3.63
CA THR A 12 -4.04 2.40 -3.80
C THR A 12 -2.89 1.64 -4.42
N HIS A 13 -2.52 0.51 -3.82
CA HIS A 13 -1.59 -0.44 -4.40
C HIS A 13 -2.37 -1.49 -5.20
N THR A 14 -2.06 -1.63 -6.49
CA THR A 14 -2.72 -2.60 -7.37
C THR A 14 -1.86 -2.85 -8.62
N ASN A 15 -2.17 -3.87 -9.41
CA ASN A 15 -1.54 -4.05 -10.71
C ASN A 15 -2.22 -3.19 -11.80
N TRP A 16 -1.46 -2.92 -12.88
CA TRP A 16 -1.94 -2.09 -13.99
C TRP A 16 -3.24 -2.61 -14.62
N GLY A 17 -3.37 -3.92 -14.82
CA GLY A 17 -4.56 -4.50 -15.43
C GLY A 17 -5.83 -4.24 -14.61
N THR A 18 -5.76 -4.37 -13.30
CA THR A 18 -6.87 -4.07 -12.38
C THR A 18 -7.17 -2.58 -12.35
N TRP A 19 -6.12 -1.73 -12.28
CA TRP A 19 -6.27 -0.28 -12.32
C TRP A 19 -6.96 0.19 -13.59
N LYS A 20 -6.49 -0.26 -14.76
CA LYS A 20 -7.05 0.12 -16.08
C LYS A 20 -8.50 -0.27 -16.24
N LYS A 21 -8.93 -1.41 -15.71
CA LYS A 21 -10.35 -1.83 -15.72
C LYS A 21 -11.23 -0.86 -14.91
N LYS A 22 -10.72 -0.41 -13.77
CA LYS A 22 -11.46 0.51 -12.87
C LYS A 22 -11.39 1.97 -13.36
N HIS A 23 -10.29 2.34 -14.03
CA HIS A 23 -9.99 3.69 -14.50
C HIS A 23 -9.54 3.67 -15.96
N PRO A 24 -10.45 3.42 -16.92
CA PRO A 24 -10.11 3.18 -18.33
C PRO A 24 -9.46 4.38 -19.03
N HIS A 25 -9.71 5.59 -18.54
CA HIS A 25 -9.15 6.83 -19.09
C HIS A 25 -7.75 7.19 -18.56
N THR A 26 -7.16 6.35 -17.69
CA THR A 26 -5.80 6.59 -17.18
C THR A 26 -4.79 6.53 -18.32
N ARG A 27 -3.93 7.56 -18.41
CA ARG A 27 -2.80 7.62 -19.33
C ARG A 27 -1.52 7.21 -18.62
N VAL A 28 -0.66 6.50 -19.33
CA VAL A 28 0.67 6.12 -18.89
C VAL A 28 1.69 6.86 -19.73
N LEU A 29 2.80 7.25 -19.12
CA LEU A 29 3.91 7.84 -19.87
C LEU A 29 4.48 6.81 -20.85
N SER A 30 4.79 7.26 -22.07
CA SER A 30 5.46 6.41 -23.07
C SER A 30 6.91 6.14 -22.64
N ASP A 31 7.40 4.96 -22.99
CA ASP A 31 8.82 4.61 -22.90
C ASP A 31 9.65 5.22 -24.04
N GLN A 32 8.99 5.73 -25.09
CA GLN A 32 9.62 6.42 -26.20
C GLN A 32 9.99 7.87 -25.83
N THR A 33 10.94 8.00 -24.94
CA THR A 33 11.37 9.29 -24.39
C THR A 33 12.51 9.95 -25.18
N GLY A 34 13.02 9.28 -26.23
CA GLY A 34 14.24 9.69 -26.95
C GLY A 34 15.54 9.35 -26.20
N ILE A 35 15.47 8.81 -25.00
CA ILE A 35 16.60 8.38 -24.18
C ILE A 35 16.63 6.86 -24.15
N GLN A 36 17.75 6.25 -24.55
CA GLN A 36 17.92 4.82 -24.43
C GLN A 36 18.00 4.42 -22.93
N ARG A 37 17.02 3.68 -22.48
CA ARG A 37 16.94 3.17 -21.12
C ARG A 37 16.23 1.81 -21.12
N SER A 38 16.70 0.87 -20.32
CA SER A 38 16.05 -0.44 -20.16
C SER A 38 14.83 -0.28 -19.23
N TYR A 39 13.69 0.11 -19.78
CA TYR A 39 12.43 0.29 -19.01
C TYR A 39 11.79 -1.04 -18.60
N ASP A 40 12.12 -2.15 -19.27
CA ASP A 40 11.69 -3.50 -18.99
C ASP A 40 12.42 -4.16 -17.81
N ARG A 41 13.57 -3.57 -17.39
CA ARG A 41 14.36 -4.09 -16.27
C ARG A 41 13.90 -3.46 -14.94
N ASN A 42 13.52 -4.30 -13.97
CA ASN A 42 13.29 -3.85 -12.60
C ASN A 42 14.64 -3.54 -11.91
N PRO A 43 14.98 -2.25 -11.65
CA PRO A 43 16.23 -1.86 -10.99
C PRO A 43 16.30 -2.33 -9.52
N TYR A 44 15.18 -2.74 -8.94
CA TYR A 44 15.06 -3.20 -7.55
C TYR A 44 14.87 -4.71 -7.43
N GLN A 45 15.26 -5.48 -8.46
CA GLN A 45 15.16 -6.93 -8.43
C GLN A 45 15.85 -7.51 -7.19
N GLY A 46 15.13 -8.31 -6.41
CA GLY A 46 15.60 -8.89 -5.15
C GLY A 46 15.59 -7.93 -3.95
N TYR A 47 15.35 -6.63 -4.16
CA TYR A 47 15.28 -5.68 -3.04
C TYR A 47 14.11 -5.97 -2.11
N GLU A 48 12.95 -6.33 -2.63
CA GLU A 48 11.75 -6.59 -1.82
C GLU A 48 11.90 -7.80 -0.89
N SER A 49 12.68 -8.82 -1.28
CA SER A 49 12.95 -10.02 -0.48
C SER A 49 14.10 -9.85 0.50
N SER A 50 14.93 -8.82 0.34
CA SER A 50 16.07 -8.52 1.20
C SER A 50 15.63 -7.73 2.43
N SER A 51 16.14 -8.05 3.62
CA SER A 51 15.95 -7.24 4.84
C SER A 51 16.74 -5.94 4.83
N ARG A 52 17.68 -5.76 3.88
CA ARG A 52 18.50 -4.56 3.76
C ARG A 52 17.65 -3.38 3.28
N LEU A 53 17.73 -2.25 3.99
CA LEU A 53 17.15 -0.98 3.57
C LEU A 53 18.22 -0.15 2.82
N ILE A 54 17.80 0.57 1.75
CA ILE A 54 18.70 1.45 1.00
C ILE A 54 19.06 2.68 1.83
N PHE A 55 18.11 3.16 2.64
CA PHE A 55 18.30 4.30 3.54
C PHE A 55 18.06 3.86 4.98
N ASP A 56 18.80 4.47 5.90
CA ASP A 56 18.59 4.24 7.32
C ASP A 56 17.25 4.83 7.78
N VAL A 57 16.58 4.09 8.67
CA VAL A 57 15.33 4.52 9.32
C VAL A 57 15.55 4.66 10.82
N ASN A 58 14.92 5.68 11.41
CA ASN A 58 15.08 5.99 12.83
C ASN A 58 14.39 4.98 13.75
N LEU A 59 13.25 4.43 13.28
CA LEU A 59 12.47 3.44 14.03
C LEU A 59 12.58 2.10 13.32
N LYS A 60 12.94 1.06 14.08
CA LYS A 60 12.99 -0.33 13.60
C LYS A 60 12.07 -1.18 14.46
N ASP A 61 11.08 -1.78 13.84
CA ASP A 61 10.21 -2.77 14.46
C ASP A 61 10.53 -4.13 13.82
N SER A 62 10.91 -5.11 14.65
CA SER A 62 11.26 -6.47 14.22
C SER A 62 10.05 -7.40 14.10
N LYS A 63 8.85 -6.94 14.39
CA LYS A 63 7.63 -7.76 14.38
C LYS A 63 7.32 -8.33 13.00
N TYR A 64 7.60 -7.54 11.96
CA TYR A 64 7.41 -7.94 10.56
C TYR A 64 8.67 -7.69 9.75
N HIS A 65 8.70 -8.25 8.54
CA HIS A 65 9.76 -7.95 7.58
C HIS A 65 9.80 -6.43 7.32
N PRO A 66 10.98 -5.79 7.22
CA PRO A 66 11.06 -4.33 7.03
C PRO A 66 10.26 -3.80 5.83
N LYS A 67 10.08 -4.65 4.81
CA LYS A 67 9.32 -4.29 3.60
C LYS A 67 7.94 -4.97 3.55
N GLU A 68 7.43 -5.39 4.72
CA GLU A 68 6.05 -5.84 4.83
C GLU A 68 5.09 -4.73 4.39
N LYS A 69 4.17 -5.06 3.51
CA LYS A 69 3.14 -4.13 3.05
C LYS A 69 1.99 -4.09 4.05
N PHE A 70 1.43 -2.93 4.24
CA PHE A 70 0.22 -2.77 5.05
C PHE A 70 -0.75 -1.80 4.41
N ILE A 71 -2.03 -1.90 4.76
CA ILE A 71 -3.01 -0.85 4.56
C ILE A 71 -3.28 -0.16 5.89
N GLY A 72 -3.09 1.15 5.92
CA GLY A 72 -3.31 2.00 7.09
C GLY A 72 -4.56 2.85 6.96
N ILE A 73 -5.22 3.12 8.06
CA ILE A 73 -6.37 4.01 8.18
C ILE A 73 -6.18 4.97 9.35
N GLU A 74 -6.61 6.20 9.16
CA GLU A 74 -6.73 7.19 10.23
C GLU A 74 -8.20 7.56 10.42
N LEU A 75 -8.69 7.46 11.66
CA LEU A 75 -10.04 7.86 12.04
C LEU A 75 -10.01 8.59 13.39
N GLY A 76 -10.44 9.83 13.38
CA GLY A 76 -10.52 10.65 14.60
C GLY A 76 -9.18 10.80 15.32
N GLY A 77 -8.09 11.03 14.57
CA GLY A 77 -6.73 11.19 15.08
C GLY A 77 -6.05 9.91 15.58
N LYS A 78 -6.70 8.76 15.42
CA LYS A 78 -6.10 7.45 15.70
C LYS A 78 -5.74 6.74 14.41
N THR A 79 -4.60 6.05 14.40
CA THR A 79 -4.10 5.29 13.25
C THR A 79 -4.13 3.78 13.54
N LYS A 80 -4.37 2.97 12.51
CA LYS A 80 -4.28 1.52 12.57
C LYS A 80 -3.80 0.97 11.24
N ALA A 81 -2.91 -0.03 11.29
CA ALA A 81 -2.38 -0.72 10.13
C ALA A 81 -2.79 -2.20 10.14
N TYR A 82 -3.02 -2.74 8.94
CA TYR A 82 -3.30 -4.16 8.70
C TYR A 82 -2.29 -4.67 7.67
N THR A 83 -1.41 -5.58 8.08
CA THR A 83 -0.35 -6.10 7.21
C THR A 83 -0.93 -7.08 6.19
N PHE A 84 -0.35 -7.10 4.99
CA PHE A 84 -0.80 -7.98 3.92
C PHE A 84 -0.55 -9.45 4.24
N SER A 85 0.53 -9.75 4.98
CA SER A 85 0.81 -11.11 5.47
C SER A 85 -0.30 -11.64 6.39
N GLU A 86 -0.85 -10.82 7.29
CA GLU A 86 -1.97 -11.22 8.14
C GLU A 86 -3.28 -11.28 7.35
N LEU A 87 -3.53 -10.33 6.45
CA LEU A 87 -4.73 -10.34 5.60
C LEU A 87 -4.76 -11.55 4.67
N SER A 88 -3.61 -12.01 4.18
CA SER A 88 -3.53 -13.19 3.30
C SER A 88 -3.87 -14.51 3.99
N LYS A 89 -3.80 -14.58 5.32
CA LYS A 89 -4.21 -15.76 6.10
C LYS A 89 -5.74 -15.90 6.15
N THR A 90 -6.47 -14.83 5.88
CA THR A 90 -7.93 -14.81 5.85
C THR A 90 -8.42 -14.98 4.42
N ARG A 91 -9.40 -15.88 4.21
CA ARG A 91 -9.96 -16.15 2.87
C ARG A 91 -11.00 -15.12 2.41
N SER A 92 -11.33 -14.15 3.25
CA SER A 92 -12.43 -13.22 3.01
C SER A 92 -12.15 -11.86 3.67
N THR A 93 -13.16 -11.02 3.63
CA THR A 93 -13.18 -9.71 4.26
C THR A 93 -12.93 -9.81 5.78
N VAL A 94 -11.99 -9.02 6.28
CA VAL A 94 -11.76 -8.86 7.72
C VAL A 94 -12.69 -7.78 8.25
N LYS A 95 -13.55 -8.13 9.22
CA LYS A 95 -14.40 -7.16 9.93
C LYS A 95 -13.73 -6.72 11.21
N ASN A 96 -13.74 -5.43 11.49
CA ASN A 96 -13.17 -4.87 12.72
C ASN A 96 -13.97 -3.64 13.16
N VAL A 97 -13.81 -3.25 14.42
CA VAL A 97 -14.29 -1.95 14.92
C VAL A 97 -13.07 -1.13 15.26
N PHE A 98 -12.90 0.01 14.60
CA PHE A 98 -11.80 0.92 14.84
C PHE A 98 -12.33 2.31 15.19
N ASN A 99 -11.88 2.83 16.34
CA ASN A 99 -12.36 4.08 16.93
C ASN A 99 -13.90 4.19 16.95
N LYS A 100 -14.59 3.12 17.40
CA LYS A 100 -16.06 2.97 17.47
C LYS A 100 -16.75 2.90 16.09
N VAL A 101 -16.00 2.88 14.98
CA VAL A 101 -16.54 2.77 13.62
C VAL A 101 -16.36 1.34 13.13
N PRO A 102 -17.45 0.65 12.74
CA PRO A 102 -17.35 -0.65 12.07
C PRO A 102 -16.70 -0.48 10.70
N ILE A 103 -15.65 -1.24 10.44
CA ILE A 103 -14.93 -1.23 9.17
C ILE A 103 -14.79 -2.64 8.62
N GLN A 104 -14.63 -2.74 7.32
CA GLN A 104 -14.39 -3.96 6.58
C GLN A 104 -13.15 -3.79 5.71
N ILE A 105 -12.18 -4.70 5.85
CA ILE A 105 -10.97 -4.71 5.05
C ILE A 105 -11.13 -5.80 4.00
N HIS A 106 -11.17 -5.43 2.73
CA HIS A 106 -11.17 -6.34 1.60
C HIS A 106 -9.75 -6.45 1.07
N PHE A 107 -9.21 -7.66 0.99
CA PHE A 107 -7.89 -7.92 0.46
C PHE A 107 -7.94 -8.97 -0.64
N ASP A 108 -7.41 -8.63 -1.79
CA ASP A 108 -7.22 -9.55 -2.92
C ASP A 108 -5.74 -9.92 -3.01
N GLN A 109 -5.44 -11.17 -2.68
CA GLN A 109 -4.07 -11.70 -2.70
C GLN A 109 -3.47 -11.75 -4.10
N LYS A 110 -4.27 -11.97 -5.15
CA LYS A 110 -3.77 -12.05 -6.54
C LYS A 110 -3.32 -10.70 -7.07
N THR A 111 -4.10 -9.67 -6.77
CA THR A 111 -3.81 -8.30 -7.23
C THR A 111 -3.02 -7.49 -6.20
N GLN A 112 -2.84 -8.03 -4.98
CA GLN A 112 -2.22 -7.34 -3.85
C GLN A 112 -2.90 -5.99 -3.56
N MET A 113 -4.22 -5.96 -3.73
CA MET A 113 -5.04 -4.78 -3.52
C MET A 113 -5.79 -4.91 -2.19
N ALA A 114 -5.72 -3.87 -1.37
CA ALA A 114 -6.49 -3.76 -0.14
C ALA A 114 -7.36 -2.51 -0.17
N ILE A 115 -8.59 -2.61 0.35
CA ILE A 115 -9.54 -1.50 0.45
C ILE A 115 -10.21 -1.59 1.82
N ILE A 116 -10.38 -0.44 2.49
CA ILE A 116 -11.15 -0.35 3.74
C ILE A 116 -12.48 0.34 3.45
N ARG A 117 -13.58 -0.26 3.92
CA ARG A 117 -14.94 0.25 3.76
C ARG A 117 -15.64 0.40 5.12
N ASN A 118 -16.58 1.31 5.20
CA ASN A 118 -17.48 1.42 6.35
C ASN A 118 -18.66 0.43 6.24
N SER A 119 -19.56 0.46 7.21
CA SER A 119 -20.78 -0.38 7.24
C SER A 119 -21.76 -0.06 6.11
N LYS A 120 -21.69 1.13 5.52
CA LYS A 120 -22.51 1.55 4.36
C LYS A 120 -21.86 1.16 3.02
N ASN A 121 -20.74 0.44 3.06
CA ASN A 121 -19.94 0.03 1.90
C ASN A 121 -19.20 1.19 1.19
N ASP A 122 -19.12 2.38 1.81
CA ASP A 122 -18.31 3.48 1.29
C ASP A 122 -16.84 3.21 1.55
N GLU A 123 -16.00 3.50 0.56
CA GLU A 123 -14.54 3.38 0.69
C GLU A 123 -14.00 4.48 1.60
N LEU A 124 -13.24 4.08 2.62
CA LEU A 124 -12.61 5.01 3.54
C LEU A 124 -11.21 5.39 3.05
N PRO A 125 -10.79 6.65 3.25
CA PRO A 125 -9.42 7.07 2.98
C PRO A 125 -8.43 6.16 3.68
N SER A 126 -7.55 5.55 2.90
CA SER A 126 -6.54 4.61 3.40
C SER A 126 -5.24 4.78 2.63
N LEU A 127 -4.14 4.37 3.24
CA LEU A 127 -2.79 4.45 2.70
C LEU A 127 -2.18 3.06 2.65
N VAL A 128 -1.59 2.69 1.53
CA VAL A 128 -0.71 1.52 1.46
C VAL A 128 0.74 1.96 1.64
N GLY A 129 1.44 1.33 2.55
CA GLY A 129 2.83 1.63 2.90
C GLY A 129 3.64 0.39 3.22
N PHE A 130 4.90 0.61 3.61
CA PHE A 130 5.82 -0.42 4.07
C PHE A 130 6.08 -0.29 5.56
N TRP A 131 6.32 -1.42 6.25
CA TRP A 131 6.43 -1.50 7.70
C TRP A 131 7.58 -0.68 8.31
N PHE A 132 8.65 -0.47 7.55
CA PHE A 132 9.80 0.31 8.00
C PHE A 132 9.58 1.83 8.01
N ALA A 133 8.45 2.29 7.54
CA ALA A 133 8.15 3.72 7.39
C ALA A 133 7.67 4.35 8.70
#